data_cb6b1c61548add94d96868b4d7598d52
#
_entry.id   cb6b1c61548add94d96868b4d7598d52
#
_cell.length_a   1.000
_cell.length_b   1.000
_cell.length_c   1.000
_cell.angle_alpha   90.00
_cell.angle_beta   90.00
_cell.angle_gamma   90.00
#
_symmetry.space_group_name_H-M   'P 1'
#
loop_
_entity.id
_entity.type
_entity.pdbx_description
1 polymer ?
#
loop_
_entity_poly.entity_id
_entity_poly.type
_entity_poly.pdbx_seq_one_letter_code
_entity_poly.pdbx_strand_id
1 'polypeptide(L)'
;MNKHTLSVAINFLFCTPISGGTPDGIYHKGWIDFNKNGKMDLYENPKAPLEDRVQDLLSQMTLEEKTCQMATLYGSGRVLKDALPQDNWKTEVWKDGIGNIDEEHNGLGAFKSEYSFPYAKHVDAKHTIQRWFVEKTRLGIPVDFTNEGIRGLCHDRATYFPAQCGQGATWNKKLIARIGEVEAKEAVALGYTNIYSPILISPKTLAGEDV
;
A
#
# COMPACT_ATOMS: atom_id res chain seq x y z
N MET A 1 -12.67 -32.02 -3.26
CA MET A 1 -12.65 -30.55 -3.36
C MET A 1 -11.72 -30.04 -2.27
N ASN A 2 -10.43 -29.83 -2.64
CA ASN A 2 -9.42 -29.32 -1.71
C ASN A 2 -9.56 -27.80 -1.62
N LYS A 3 -9.84 -27.33 -0.41
CA LYS A 3 -9.81 -25.89 -0.08
C LYS A 3 -8.34 -25.48 0.03
N HIS A 4 -7.80 -24.89 -1.01
CA HIS A 4 -6.53 -24.16 -0.90
C HIS A 4 -6.82 -22.81 -0.25
N THR A 5 -6.61 -22.73 1.05
CA THR A 5 -6.56 -21.47 1.78
C THR A 5 -5.29 -20.75 1.33
N LEU A 6 -5.46 -19.69 0.55
CA LEU A 6 -4.37 -18.80 0.18
C LEU A 6 -4.01 -17.99 1.43
N SER A 7 -3.02 -18.45 2.17
CA SER A 7 -2.45 -17.70 3.28
C SER A 7 -1.54 -16.63 2.69
N VAL A 8 -2.05 -15.41 2.58
CA VAL A 8 -1.20 -14.25 2.29
C VAL A 8 -0.42 -13.93 3.56
N ALA A 9 0.76 -14.51 3.66
CA ALA A 9 1.73 -14.08 4.65
C ALA A 9 2.21 -12.70 4.24
N ILE A 10 1.73 -11.66 4.91
CA ILE A 10 2.31 -10.33 4.84
C ILE A 10 3.67 -10.44 5.52
N ASN A 11 4.69 -10.80 4.75
CA ASN A 11 6.06 -10.67 5.15
C ASN A 11 6.37 -9.16 5.17
N PHE A 12 6.28 -8.56 6.35
CA PHE A 12 6.98 -7.30 6.58
C PHE A 12 8.45 -7.57 6.29
N LEU A 13 8.92 -7.09 5.15
CA LEU A 13 10.36 -6.99 4.92
C LEU A 13 10.91 -6.11 6.04
N PHE A 14 11.53 -6.74 7.03
CA PHE A 14 12.38 -6.03 7.98
C PHE A 14 13.55 -5.47 7.19
N CYS A 15 13.40 -4.22 6.79
CA CYS A 15 14.52 -3.46 6.26
C CYS A 15 15.56 -3.36 7.38
N THR A 16 16.79 -3.81 7.11
CA THR A 16 17.94 -3.54 7.98
C THR A 16 17.97 -2.04 8.28
N PRO A 17 18.28 -1.63 9.51
CA PRO A 17 18.29 -0.21 9.86
C PRO A 17 19.29 0.52 8.97
N ILE A 18 18.80 1.41 8.13
CA ILE A 18 19.64 2.41 7.47
C ILE A 18 20.16 3.30 8.60
N SER A 19 21.47 3.37 8.75
CA SER A 19 22.15 4.13 9.79
C SER A 19 21.83 5.61 9.64
N GLY A 20 21.07 6.14 10.58
CA GLY A 20 20.72 7.55 10.62
C GLY A 20 19.58 7.85 11.60
N GLY A 21 19.90 7.92 12.88
CA GLY A 21 18.98 8.29 13.95
C GLY A 21 18.65 7.09 14.86
N THR A 22 18.76 7.29 16.19
CA THR A 22 18.22 6.37 17.18
C THR A 22 16.75 6.12 16.90
N PRO A 23 16.28 4.87 16.77
CA PRO A 23 14.86 4.60 16.64
C PRO A 23 14.17 5.25 17.85
N ASP A 24 13.13 6.04 17.62
CA ASP A 24 12.19 6.36 18.68
C ASP A 24 11.84 5.03 19.35
N GLY A 25 11.81 4.95 20.67
CA GLY A 25 11.76 3.70 21.45
C GLY A 25 10.57 2.79 21.24
N ILE A 26 9.87 2.90 20.09
CA ILE A 26 8.72 2.10 19.70
C ILE A 26 9.09 0.78 18.99
N TYR A 27 10.32 0.65 18.48
CA TYR A 27 10.77 -0.57 17.77
C TYR A 27 11.41 -1.55 18.73
N HIS A 28 10.73 -2.65 19.02
CA HIS A 28 11.19 -3.72 19.90
C HIS A 28 11.58 -4.98 19.13
N LYS A 29 12.28 -5.90 19.79
CA LYS A 29 12.61 -7.18 19.16
C LYS A 29 11.34 -8.00 18.93
N GLY A 30 10.90 -8.04 17.67
CA GLY A 30 9.77 -8.85 17.20
C GLY A 30 8.39 -8.21 17.32
N TRP A 31 8.30 -6.93 17.70
CA TRP A 31 7.05 -6.17 17.71
C TRP A 31 7.29 -4.66 17.63
N ILE A 32 6.26 -3.90 17.34
CA ILE A 32 6.30 -2.42 17.29
C ILE A 32 5.23 -1.92 18.26
N ASP A 33 5.59 -0.98 19.13
CA ASP A 33 4.70 -0.23 20.01
C ASP A 33 4.01 0.87 19.17
N PHE A 34 2.95 0.49 18.48
CA PHE A 34 2.28 1.37 17.53
C PHE A 34 1.59 2.55 18.22
N ASN A 35 1.00 2.34 19.40
CA ASN A 35 0.33 3.41 20.14
C ASN A 35 1.22 4.16 21.14
N LYS A 36 2.51 3.83 21.21
CA LYS A 36 3.54 4.50 22.02
C LYS A 36 3.25 4.48 23.54
N ASN A 37 2.57 3.44 24.02
CA ASN A 37 2.23 3.30 25.44
C ASN A 37 3.29 2.55 26.28
N GLY A 38 4.33 2.01 25.64
CA GLY A 38 5.42 1.28 26.27
C GLY A 38 5.10 -0.17 26.61
N LYS A 39 3.99 -0.72 26.10
CA LYS A 39 3.53 -2.09 26.36
C LYS A 39 3.13 -2.75 25.05
N MET A 40 3.27 -4.07 24.97
CA MET A 40 2.75 -4.83 23.85
C MET A 40 1.24 -5.05 24.05
N ASP A 41 0.42 -4.32 23.31
CA ASP A 41 -1.01 -4.55 23.25
C ASP A 41 -1.32 -5.78 22.39
N LEU A 42 -2.56 -6.29 22.47
CA LEU A 42 -2.91 -7.50 21.77
C LEU A 42 -2.81 -7.34 20.24
N TYR A 43 -3.19 -6.19 19.69
CA TYR A 43 -3.10 -5.93 18.25
C TYR A 43 -1.64 -5.81 17.75
N GLU A 44 -0.71 -5.49 18.63
CA GLU A 44 0.73 -5.39 18.34
C GLU A 44 1.46 -6.74 18.41
N ASN A 45 0.83 -7.73 19.03
CA ASN A 45 1.41 -9.05 19.18
C ASN A 45 1.30 -9.87 17.88
N PRO A 46 2.38 -10.08 17.12
CA PRO A 46 2.33 -10.81 15.86
C PRO A 46 2.00 -12.30 16.01
N LYS A 47 2.04 -12.83 17.24
CA LYS A 47 1.71 -14.23 17.55
C LYS A 47 0.25 -14.43 17.94
N ALA A 48 -0.48 -13.37 18.22
CA ALA A 48 -1.90 -13.45 18.56
C ALA A 48 -2.74 -13.76 17.31
N PRO A 49 -3.90 -14.42 17.46
CA PRO A 49 -4.83 -14.65 16.36
C PRO A 49 -5.23 -13.33 15.67
N LEU A 50 -5.32 -13.35 14.34
CA LEU A 50 -5.61 -12.14 13.56
C LEU A 50 -6.91 -11.47 14.00
N GLU A 51 -7.96 -12.26 14.21
CA GLU A 51 -9.27 -11.74 14.62
C GLU A 51 -9.20 -11.00 15.96
N ASP A 52 -8.50 -11.57 16.94
CA ASP A 52 -8.34 -10.97 18.27
C ASP A 52 -7.57 -9.64 18.16
N ARG A 53 -6.55 -9.58 17.32
CA ARG A 53 -5.79 -8.36 17.03
C ARG A 53 -6.65 -7.27 16.38
N VAL A 54 -7.49 -7.66 15.44
CA VAL A 54 -8.43 -6.74 14.76
C VAL A 54 -9.43 -6.17 15.75
N GLN A 55 -10.02 -7.02 16.59
CA GLN A 55 -11.00 -6.59 17.60
C GLN A 55 -10.39 -5.67 18.64
N ASP A 56 -9.17 -5.97 19.10
CA ASP A 56 -8.44 -5.11 20.03
C ASP A 56 -8.18 -3.72 19.42
N LEU A 57 -7.64 -3.66 18.20
CA LEU A 57 -7.40 -2.39 17.50
C LEU A 57 -8.71 -1.60 17.32
N LEU A 58 -9.77 -2.24 16.82
CA LEU A 58 -11.08 -1.61 16.62
C LEU A 58 -11.67 -1.04 17.91
N SER A 59 -11.43 -1.68 19.05
CA SER A 59 -11.89 -1.21 20.35
C SER A 59 -11.20 0.10 20.79
N GLN A 60 -9.97 0.32 20.33
CA GLN A 60 -9.16 1.48 20.65
C GLN A 60 -9.37 2.66 19.69
N MET A 61 -9.92 2.42 18.50
CA MET A 61 -10.12 3.43 17.45
C MET A 61 -11.29 4.35 17.74
N THR A 62 -11.08 5.66 17.50
CA THR A 62 -12.17 6.64 17.43
C THR A 62 -13.02 6.46 16.17
N LEU A 63 -14.15 7.14 16.09
CA LEU A 63 -15.00 7.12 14.89
C LEU A 63 -14.29 7.73 13.69
N GLU A 64 -13.53 8.81 13.90
CA GLU A 64 -12.75 9.49 12.88
C GLU A 64 -11.67 8.56 12.32
N GLU A 65 -10.92 7.88 13.18
CA GLU A 65 -9.90 6.92 12.76
C GLU A 65 -10.52 5.75 11.98
N LYS A 66 -11.66 5.22 12.42
CA LYS A 66 -12.39 4.18 11.67
C LYS A 66 -12.80 4.66 10.28
N THR A 67 -13.33 5.88 10.19
CA THR A 67 -13.73 6.50 8.93
C THR A 67 -12.52 6.69 8.00
N CYS A 68 -11.40 7.18 8.54
CA CYS A 68 -10.17 7.36 7.77
C CYS A 68 -9.61 6.02 7.26
N GLN A 69 -9.71 4.93 8.03
CA GLN A 69 -9.28 3.60 7.57
C GLN A 69 -10.14 3.03 6.42
N MET A 70 -11.32 3.58 6.18
CA MET A 70 -12.18 3.21 5.05
C MET A 70 -11.93 4.07 3.81
N ALA A 71 -11.07 5.07 3.89
CA ALA A 71 -10.83 6.03 2.82
C ALA A 71 -9.57 5.71 2.02
N THR A 72 -9.67 5.94 0.72
CA THR A 72 -8.55 5.95 -0.23
C THR A 72 -8.41 7.38 -0.79
N LEU A 73 -7.19 7.91 -0.78
CA LEU A 73 -6.86 9.16 -1.46
C LEU A 73 -5.74 8.94 -2.46
N TYR A 74 -5.80 9.64 -3.58
CA TYR A 74 -4.67 9.73 -4.50
C TYR A 74 -3.49 10.43 -3.85
N GLY A 75 -2.30 9.98 -4.20
CA GLY A 75 -1.05 10.49 -3.67
C GLY A 75 -0.67 11.89 -4.12
N SER A 76 0.60 12.20 -3.95
CA SER A 76 1.16 13.52 -4.24
C SER A 76 0.96 13.95 -5.68
N GLY A 77 0.70 15.23 -5.86
CA GLY A 77 0.42 15.86 -7.15
C GLY A 77 -1.03 15.76 -7.60
N ARG A 78 -1.86 14.89 -7.03
CA ARG A 78 -3.31 14.82 -7.32
C ARG A 78 -4.15 15.41 -6.19
N VAL A 79 -4.06 14.84 -5.00
CA VAL A 79 -4.78 15.28 -3.81
C VAL A 79 -3.83 15.92 -2.81
N LEU A 80 -2.70 15.28 -2.57
CA LEU A 80 -1.67 15.81 -1.70
C LEU A 80 -0.78 16.81 -2.43
N LYS A 81 -0.53 17.95 -1.80
CA LYS A 81 0.44 18.94 -2.29
C LYS A 81 1.87 18.48 -2.04
N ASP A 82 2.09 17.82 -0.92
CA ASP A 82 3.40 17.44 -0.42
C ASP A 82 3.76 16.04 -0.85
N ALA A 83 4.94 15.87 -1.41
CA ALA A 83 5.47 14.57 -1.82
C ALA A 83 6.04 13.76 -0.65
N LEU A 84 6.36 14.42 0.46
CA LEU A 84 6.87 13.84 1.70
C LEU A 84 6.20 14.50 2.90
N PRO A 85 6.20 13.82 4.07
CA PRO A 85 5.61 14.35 5.29
C PRO A 85 6.10 15.73 5.67
N GLN A 86 5.15 16.61 6.02
CA GLN A 86 5.35 17.96 6.49
C GLN A 86 4.75 18.13 7.90
N ASP A 87 5.05 19.23 8.56
CA ASP A 87 4.60 19.46 9.94
C ASP A 87 3.06 19.53 10.07
N ASN A 88 2.37 20.06 9.05
CA ASN A 88 0.91 20.15 9.01
C ASN A 88 0.21 18.79 8.89
N TRP A 89 0.91 17.73 8.51
CA TRP A 89 0.32 16.40 8.45
C TRP A 89 -0.23 15.92 9.79
N LYS A 90 0.37 16.36 10.90
CA LYS A 90 -0.06 15.98 12.26
C LYS A 90 -1.39 16.59 12.67
N THR A 91 -1.73 17.74 12.12
CA THR A 91 -2.85 18.56 12.61
C THR A 91 -3.97 18.72 11.61
N GLU A 92 -3.69 18.57 10.32
CA GLU A 92 -4.66 18.89 9.27
C GLU A 92 -5.03 17.69 8.41
N VAL A 93 -4.04 17.06 7.73
CA VAL A 93 -4.31 16.11 6.66
C VAL A 93 -4.44 14.68 7.18
N TRP A 94 -3.47 14.22 7.93
CA TRP A 94 -3.33 12.82 8.33
C TRP A 94 -3.42 12.56 9.82
N LYS A 95 -3.93 13.49 10.59
CA LYS A 95 -3.96 13.38 12.06
C LYS A 95 -4.63 12.10 12.58
N ASP A 96 -5.64 11.61 11.88
CA ASP A 96 -6.39 10.40 12.22
C ASP A 96 -5.96 9.18 11.36
N GLY A 97 -4.85 9.32 10.62
CA GLY A 97 -4.37 8.29 9.67
C GLY A 97 -5.16 8.27 8.37
N ILE A 98 -4.94 7.23 7.58
CA ILE A 98 -5.67 6.93 6.33
C ILE A 98 -5.51 5.44 6.02
N GLY A 99 -6.52 4.81 5.45
CA GLY A 99 -6.44 3.39 5.08
C GLY A 99 -5.52 3.16 3.90
N ASN A 100 -5.61 4.02 2.88
CA ASN A 100 -4.96 3.77 1.61
C ASN A 100 -4.52 5.06 0.91
N ILE A 101 -3.32 5.04 0.32
CA ILE A 101 -2.82 6.06 -0.61
C ILE A 101 -2.60 5.40 -1.97
N ASP A 102 -3.33 5.87 -2.98
CA ASP A 102 -3.29 5.33 -4.32
C ASP A 102 -2.36 6.10 -5.24
N GLU A 103 -1.66 5.37 -6.12
CA GLU A 103 -0.76 5.91 -7.15
C GLU A 103 0.35 6.84 -6.64
N GLU A 104 0.78 6.68 -5.39
CA GLU A 104 1.85 7.50 -4.82
C GLU A 104 3.16 7.35 -5.61
N HIS A 105 3.67 8.45 -6.15
CA HIS A 105 4.92 8.54 -6.91
C HIS A 105 5.00 7.68 -8.17
N ASN A 106 3.90 7.30 -8.79
CA ASN A 106 3.91 6.44 -9.99
C ASN A 106 4.54 7.10 -11.25
N GLY A 107 4.72 8.41 -11.24
CA GLY A 107 5.44 9.16 -12.28
C GLY A 107 4.67 9.37 -13.58
N LEU A 108 3.38 9.06 -13.62
CA LEU A 108 2.57 9.15 -14.83
C LEU A 108 1.93 10.53 -15.04
N GLY A 109 1.77 10.90 -16.30
CA GLY A 109 1.09 12.13 -16.69
C GLY A 109 1.75 13.41 -16.17
N ALA A 110 0.94 14.33 -15.67
CA ALA A 110 1.35 15.61 -15.12
C ALA A 110 1.90 15.51 -13.69
N PHE A 111 1.76 14.36 -13.04
CA PHE A 111 2.08 14.15 -11.64
C PHE A 111 3.48 13.53 -11.42
N LYS A 112 4.41 13.84 -12.32
CA LYS A 112 5.81 13.44 -12.16
C LYS A 112 6.43 14.14 -10.96
N SER A 113 7.00 13.34 -10.07
CA SER A 113 7.80 13.85 -8.98
C SER A 113 9.25 13.38 -9.11
N GLU A 114 10.15 14.06 -8.42
CA GLU A 114 11.55 13.61 -8.32
C GLU A 114 11.68 12.26 -7.57
N TYR A 115 10.63 11.81 -6.89
CA TYR A 115 10.56 10.54 -6.19
C TYR A 115 10.04 9.39 -7.05
N SER A 116 9.66 9.61 -8.30
CA SER A 116 9.28 8.54 -9.21
C SER A 116 10.49 7.71 -9.65
N PHE A 117 11.66 8.34 -9.75
CA PHE A 117 12.91 7.71 -10.18
C PHE A 117 14.12 8.49 -9.63
N PRO A 118 15.29 7.87 -9.32
CA PRO A 118 15.58 6.41 -9.38
C PRO A 118 14.82 5.58 -8.36
N TYR A 119 14.72 4.26 -8.59
CA TYR A 119 13.93 3.35 -7.76
C TYR A 119 14.28 3.39 -6.27
N ALA A 120 15.57 3.54 -5.93
CA ALA A 120 15.98 3.70 -4.53
C ALA A 120 15.30 4.92 -3.88
N LYS A 121 15.29 6.06 -4.58
CA LYS A 121 14.65 7.29 -4.10
C LYS A 121 13.14 7.12 -3.96
N HIS A 122 12.50 6.38 -4.88
CA HIS A 122 11.07 6.04 -4.81
C HIS A 122 10.75 5.22 -3.55
N VAL A 123 11.52 4.15 -3.31
CA VAL A 123 11.34 3.29 -2.15
C VAL A 123 11.61 4.04 -0.84
N ASP A 124 12.66 4.86 -0.79
CA ASP A 124 12.99 5.68 0.38
C ASP A 124 11.88 6.70 0.70
N ALA A 125 11.28 7.30 -0.33
CA ALA A 125 10.13 8.20 -0.15
C ALA A 125 8.93 7.46 0.47
N LYS A 126 8.58 6.28 -0.05
CA LYS A 126 7.51 5.46 0.50
C LYS A 126 7.80 5.00 1.93
N HIS A 127 9.02 4.58 2.22
CA HIS A 127 9.42 4.25 3.59
C HIS A 127 9.29 5.46 4.53
N THR A 128 9.64 6.66 4.06
CA THR A 128 9.51 7.89 4.83
C THR A 128 8.05 8.19 5.16
N ILE A 129 7.16 8.04 4.18
CA ILE A 129 5.71 8.22 4.39
C ILE A 129 5.18 7.14 5.36
N GLN A 130 5.51 5.87 5.15
CA GLN A 130 5.06 4.78 6.00
C GLN A 130 5.52 4.95 7.46
N ARG A 131 6.79 5.30 7.65
CA ARG A 131 7.33 5.58 8.99
C ARG A 131 6.59 6.73 9.66
N TRP A 132 6.22 7.76 8.92
CA TRP A 132 5.44 8.85 9.46
C TRP A 132 4.10 8.38 10.02
N PHE A 133 3.34 7.54 9.28
CA PHE A 133 2.08 6.98 9.79
C PHE A 133 2.30 6.15 11.05
N VAL A 134 3.29 5.27 11.05
CA VAL A 134 3.62 4.41 12.20
C VAL A 134 4.08 5.24 13.41
N GLU A 135 4.95 6.22 13.22
CA GLU A 135 5.59 6.94 14.31
C GLU A 135 4.79 8.15 14.80
N LYS A 136 3.97 8.77 13.96
CA LYS A 136 3.38 10.09 14.26
C LYS A 136 1.86 10.06 14.44
N THR A 137 1.13 9.06 13.94
CA THR A 137 -0.29 8.89 14.23
C THR A 137 -0.50 8.20 15.58
N ARG A 138 -1.67 8.39 16.19
CA ARG A 138 -1.96 7.89 17.54
C ARG A 138 -1.84 6.38 17.68
N LEU A 139 -2.44 5.61 16.77
CA LEU A 139 -2.43 4.15 16.77
C LEU A 139 -1.38 3.53 15.86
N GLY A 140 -0.59 4.35 15.17
CA GLY A 140 0.50 3.88 14.33
C GLY A 140 0.10 2.92 13.21
N ILE A 141 -1.15 2.97 12.75
CA ILE A 141 -1.67 2.06 11.72
C ILE A 141 -0.91 2.33 10.41
N PRO A 142 -0.23 1.32 9.85
CA PRO A 142 0.45 1.47 8.57
C PRO A 142 -0.54 1.77 7.45
N VAL A 143 -0.14 2.64 6.52
CA VAL A 143 -0.94 2.94 5.33
C VAL A 143 -0.73 1.86 4.26
N ASP A 144 -1.81 1.51 3.54
CA ASP A 144 -1.74 0.65 2.35
C ASP A 144 -1.37 1.51 1.13
N PHE A 145 -0.35 1.11 0.36
CA PHE A 145 0.01 1.78 -0.89
C PHE A 145 -0.53 0.98 -2.06
N THR A 146 -1.58 1.50 -2.68
CA THR A 146 -2.16 0.88 -3.86
C THR A 146 -1.66 1.48 -5.15
N ASN A 147 -1.85 0.76 -6.23
CA ASN A 147 -1.61 1.24 -7.58
C ASN A 147 -2.46 0.47 -8.57
N GLU A 148 -2.64 1.03 -9.76
CA GLU A 148 -3.29 0.36 -10.87
C GLU A 148 -2.39 -0.67 -11.55
N GLY A 149 -3.01 -1.74 -12.07
CA GLY A 149 -2.34 -2.83 -12.78
C GLY A 149 -3.04 -3.20 -14.09
N ILE A 150 -3.50 -2.22 -14.85
CA ILE A 150 -4.33 -2.43 -16.05
C ILE A 150 -3.55 -3.17 -17.15
N ARG A 151 -2.30 -2.83 -17.36
CA ARG A 151 -1.42 -3.36 -18.40
C ARG A 151 0.00 -3.56 -17.89
N GLY A 152 0.15 -4.18 -16.73
CA GLY A 152 1.33 -4.12 -15.88
C GLY A 152 1.18 -3.02 -14.85
N LEU A 153 2.11 -2.94 -13.92
CA LEU A 153 2.11 -1.93 -12.87
C LEU A 153 2.05 -0.52 -13.46
N CYS A 154 1.13 0.30 -12.98
CA CYS A 154 0.96 1.69 -13.40
C CYS A 154 2.08 2.58 -12.86
N HIS A 155 3.26 2.50 -13.46
CA HIS A 155 4.44 3.29 -13.11
C HIS A 155 5.24 3.61 -14.36
N ASP A 156 5.81 4.81 -14.47
CA ASP A 156 6.47 5.31 -15.69
C ASP A 156 7.70 4.49 -16.12
N ARG A 157 8.21 3.62 -15.25
CA ARG A 157 9.37 2.74 -15.47
C ARG A 157 9.06 1.26 -15.34
N ALA A 158 7.80 0.89 -15.14
CA ALA A 158 7.41 -0.52 -15.07
C ALA A 158 7.26 -1.15 -16.46
N THR A 159 7.14 -2.45 -16.50
CA THR A 159 6.90 -3.21 -17.74
C THR A 159 5.45 -3.04 -18.19
N TYR A 160 5.25 -2.56 -19.41
CA TYR A 160 3.94 -2.45 -20.00
C TYR A 160 3.61 -3.67 -20.88
N PHE A 161 2.41 -4.19 -20.71
CA PHE A 161 1.87 -5.30 -21.48
C PHE A 161 0.72 -4.82 -22.39
N PRO A 162 0.31 -5.61 -23.38
CA PRO A 162 -0.90 -5.35 -24.16
C PRO A 162 -2.15 -5.24 -23.26
N ALA A 163 -3.18 -4.54 -23.72
CA ALA A 163 -4.47 -4.51 -23.04
C ALA A 163 -5.06 -5.93 -22.89
N GLN A 164 -5.96 -6.13 -21.91
CA GLN A 164 -6.53 -7.44 -21.60
C GLN A 164 -7.17 -8.14 -22.80
N CYS A 165 -7.80 -7.39 -23.71
CA CYS A 165 -8.33 -7.93 -24.95
C CYS A 165 -7.22 -8.58 -25.81
N GLY A 166 -6.07 -7.92 -25.94
CA GLY A 166 -4.91 -8.47 -26.64
C GLY A 166 -4.28 -9.66 -25.92
N GLN A 167 -4.19 -9.57 -24.58
CA GLN A 167 -3.72 -10.68 -23.76
C GLN A 167 -4.65 -11.90 -23.92
N GLY A 168 -5.98 -11.70 -23.83
CA GLY A 168 -6.98 -12.75 -23.98
C GLY A 168 -6.95 -13.40 -25.38
N ALA A 169 -6.70 -12.63 -26.43
CA ALA A 169 -6.59 -13.12 -27.80
C ALA A 169 -5.45 -14.14 -28.01
N THR A 170 -4.50 -14.18 -27.09
CA THR A 170 -3.40 -15.20 -27.14
C THR A 170 -3.87 -16.62 -26.78
N TRP A 171 -5.00 -16.76 -26.10
CA TRP A 171 -5.49 -18.03 -25.54
C TRP A 171 -4.45 -18.78 -24.69
N ASN A 172 -3.46 -18.07 -24.18
CA ASN A 172 -2.33 -18.65 -23.45
C ASN A 172 -2.38 -18.29 -21.96
N LYS A 173 -3.05 -19.15 -21.18
CA LYS A 173 -3.18 -18.96 -19.72
C LYS A 173 -1.83 -18.87 -18.99
N LYS A 174 -0.79 -19.58 -19.49
CA LYS A 174 0.55 -19.52 -18.86
C LYS A 174 1.20 -18.16 -19.05
N LEU A 175 0.99 -17.56 -20.23
CA LEU A 175 1.47 -16.19 -20.50
C LEU A 175 0.80 -15.19 -19.57
N ILE A 176 -0.53 -15.29 -19.39
CA ILE A 176 -1.27 -14.39 -18.48
C ILE A 176 -0.77 -14.54 -17.04
N ALA A 177 -0.59 -15.75 -16.55
CA ALA A 177 -0.01 -15.97 -15.23
C ALA A 177 1.39 -15.33 -15.09
N ARG A 178 2.22 -15.45 -16.14
CA ARG A 178 3.56 -14.83 -16.14
C ARG A 178 3.52 -13.30 -16.13
N ILE A 179 2.55 -12.69 -16.81
CA ILE A 179 2.32 -11.23 -16.74
C ILE A 179 2.02 -10.82 -15.30
N GLY A 180 1.08 -11.50 -14.62
CA GLY A 180 0.77 -11.22 -13.22
C GLY A 180 1.96 -11.40 -12.27
N GLU A 181 2.83 -12.40 -12.51
CA GLU A 181 4.06 -12.57 -11.73
C GLU A 181 5.04 -11.39 -11.90
N VAL A 182 5.18 -10.86 -13.11
CA VAL A 182 6.05 -9.70 -13.37
C VAL A 182 5.49 -8.47 -12.69
N GLU A 183 4.20 -8.20 -12.88
CA GLU A 183 3.49 -7.08 -12.26
C GLU A 183 3.64 -7.10 -10.73
N ALA A 184 3.37 -8.25 -10.11
CA ALA A 184 3.50 -8.40 -8.66
C ALA A 184 4.95 -8.18 -8.16
N LYS A 185 5.95 -8.67 -8.90
CA LYS A 185 7.37 -8.46 -8.54
C LYS A 185 7.78 -6.99 -8.62
N GLU A 186 7.35 -6.29 -9.66
CA GLU A 186 7.63 -4.87 -9.83
C GLU A 186 6.91 -4.05 -8.75
N ALA A 187 5.65 -4.36 -8.46
CA ALA A 187 4.88 -3.71 -7.41
C ALA A 187 5.55 -3.83 -6.04
N VAL A 188 5.92 -5.04 -5.64
CA VAL A 188 6.62 -5.29 -4.36
C VAL A 188 7.96 -4.56 -4.32
N ALA A 189 8.74 -4.60 -5.41
CA ALA A 189 10.04 -3.93 -5.49
C ALA A 189 9.93 -2.41 -5.36
N LEU A 190 8.80 -1.82 -5.76
CA LEU A 190 8.50 -0.39 -5.67
C LEU A 190 7.70 -0.03 -4.40
N GLY A 191 7.47 -0.98 -3.50
CA GLY A 191 6.82 -0.74 -2.20
C GLY A 191 5.31 -0.52 -2.29
N TYR A 192 4.66 -0.96 -3.37
CA TYR A 192 3.20 -1.07 -3.42
C TYR A 192 2.75 -2.34 -2.73
N THR A 193 1.73 -2.24 -1.93
CA THR A 193 1.23 -3.33 -1.08
C THR A 193 -0.04 -3.98 -1.65
N ASN A 194 -0.72 -3.26 -2.55
CA ASN A 194 -1.92 -3.74 -3.22
C ASN A 194 -2.01 -3.20 -4.65
N ILE A 195 -2.52 -4.01 -5.59
CA ILE A 195 -2.65 -3.64 -7.01
C ILE A 195 -4.07 -3.91 -7.47
N TYR A 196 -4.70 -2.90 -8.06
CA TYR A 196 -6.01 -3.02 -8.71
C TYR A 196 -5.86 -3.69 -10.07
N SER A 197 -5.87 -5.02 -10.06
CA SER A 197 -5.67 -5.85 -11.26
C SER A 197 -6.30 -7.23 -11.08
N PRO A 198 -6.80 -7.87 -12.13
CA PRO A 198 -7.08 -7.33 -13.47
C PRO A 198 -8.38 -6.54 -13.53
N ILE A 199 -8.54 -5.67 -14.53
CA ILE A 199 -9.83 -5.08 -14.85
C ILE A 199 -10.69 -6.14 -15.54
N LEU A 200 -11.77 -6.55 -14.87
CA LEU A 200 -12.75 -7.50 -15.38
C LEU A 200 -13.92 -6.74 -16.00
N ILE A 201 -13.89 -6.57 -17.33
CA ILE A 201 -14.97 -5.93 -18.07
C ILE A 201 -15.94 -7.01 -18.53
N SER A 202 -17.23 -6.85 -18.20
CA SER A 202 -18.28 -7.73 -18.69
C SER A 202 -18.42 -7.59 -20.23
N PRO A 203 -18.63 -8.70 -20.99
CA PRO A 203 -18.94 -8.61 -22.42
C PRO A 203 -20.14 -7.72 -22.73
N LYS A 204 -21.11 -7.62 -21.83
CA LYS A 204 -22.27 -6.70 -21.97
C LYS A 204 -21.85 -5.23 -22.02
N THR A 205 -20.89 -4.85 -21.18
CA THR A 205 -20.32 -3.49 -21.17
C THR A 205 -19.60 -3.16 -22.47
N LEU A 206 -18.92 -4.16 -23.09
CA LEU A 206 -18.25 -3.99 -24.37
C LEU A 206 -19.23 -3.84 -25.55
N ALA A 207 -20.44 -4.37 -25.43
CA ALA A 207 -21.47 -4.27 -26.45
C ALA A 207 -22.27 -2.95 -26.44
N GLY A 208 -21.96 -2.04 -25.50
CA GLY A 208 -22.60 -0.73 -25.43
C GLY A 208 -24.06 -0.77 -24.98
N GLU A 209 -24.49 -1.83 -24.31
CA GLU A 209 -25.79 -1.83 -23.64
C GLU A 209 -25.64 -1.02 -22.33
N ASP A 210 -26.39 0.07 -22.27
CA ASP A 210 -26.47 0.96 -21.13
C ASP A 210 -26.79 0.18 -19.84
N VAL A 211 -26.03 0.43 -18.80
CA VAL A 211 -26.29 -0.01 -17.43
C VAL A 211 -27.22 0.97 -16.76
#